data_86e3d3a4daf75ab3936e854b655f2493
#
_entry.id   86e3d3a4daf75ab3936e854b655f2493
#
_cell.length_a   1.000
_cell.length_b   1.000
_cell.length_c   1.000
_cell.angle_alpha   90.00
_cell.angle_beta   90.00
_cell.angle_gamma   90.00
#
_symmetry.space_group_name_H-M   'P 1'
#
loop_
_entity.id
_entity.type
_entity.pdbx_description
1 polymer ?
#
loop_
_entity_poly.entity_id
_entity_poly.type
_entity_poly.pdbx_seq_one_letter_code
_entity_poly.pdbx_strand_id
1 'polypeptide(L)'
;MSETHTPEFEPLVVRRQDTELLGAGPDTIALLADASATNGRLGVIRTSLGRGKDGATPHYHRGSAEMFFVLDGRLQVLAGEEVVTAEAGDTLVVPPRTVHAFAAAPGSGADVLIVITPGVERFDYFRLLDRVRRGQADPRDLLAVQERFDTHFVGSDPWQRTRAAV
;
A
#
# COMPACT_ATOMS: atom_id res chain seq x y z
N MET A 1 13.28 37.67 -19.13
CA MET A 1 14.18 36.77 -18.40
C MET A 1 13.53 35.40 -18.40
N SER A 2 14.16 34.42 -19.03
CA SER A 2 13.67 33.04 -19.01
C SER A 2 14.02 32.44 -17.64
N GLU A 3 13.03 32.17 -16.81
CA GLU A 3 13.25 31.38 -15.60
C GLU A 3 13.73 29.99 -16.02
N THR A 4 14.97 29.66 -15.69
CA THR A 4 15.50 28.31 -15.87
C THR A 4 14.81 27.40 -14.85
N HIS A 5 13.77 26.68 -15.30
CA HIS A 5 13.09 25.68 -14.50
C HIS A 5 14.02 24.48 -14.35
N THR A 6 14.66 24.36 -13.20
CA THR A 6 15.43 23.16 -12.85
C THR A 6 14.46 22.19 -12.12
N PRO A 7 14.20 21.00 -12.64
CA PRO A 7 13.34 20.05 -11.97
C PRO A 7 13.94 19.57 -10.64
N GLU A 8 13.07 19.29 -9.64
CA GLU A 8 13.49 18.76 -8.34
C GLU A 8 14.05 17.33 -8.42
N PHE A 9 13.62 16.58 -9.41
CA PHE A 9 14.11 15.25 -9.76
C PHE A 9 13.88 15.00 -11.26
N GLU A 10 14.65 14.08 -11.83
CA GLU A 10 14.47 13.71 -13.23
C GLU A 10 13.18 12.91 -13.45
N PRO A 11 12.53 13.08 -14.63
CA PRO A 11 11.34 12.29 -14.94
C PRO A 11 11.61 10.79 -14.82
N LEU A 12 10.79 10.09 -14.05
CA LEU A 12 10.92 8.66 -13.81
C LEU A 12 9.94 7.89 -14.73
N VAL A 13 10.49 6.94 -15.48
CA VAL A 13 9.67 5.99 -16.26
C VAL A 13 10.01 4.56 -15.79
N VAL A 14 9.07 3.92 -15.13
CA VAL A 14 9.21 2.53 -14.68
C VAL A 14 8.48 1.62 -15.66
N ARG A 15 9.22 0.73 -16.29
CA ARG A 15 8.65 -0.23 -17.24
C ARG A 15 8.22 -1.50 -16.50
N ARG A 16 7.10 -2.07 -16.92
CA ARG A 16 6.55 -3.29 -16.31
C ARG A 16 7.58 -4.43 -16.24
N GLN A 17 8.35 -4.63 -17.30
CA GLN A 17 9.37 -5.71 -17.37
C GLN A 17 10.54 -5.50 -16.43
N ASP A 18 10.80 -4.25 -15.98
CA ASP A 18 11.92 -3.88 -15.12
C ASP A 18 11.50 -3.75 -13.65
N THR A 19 10.22 -3.97 -13.35
CA THR A 19 9.65 -3.81 -12.02
C THR A 19 9.94 -5.03 -11.15
N GLU A 20 10.47 -4.80 -9.94
CA GLU A 20 10.59 -5.84 -8.92
C GLU A 20 9.19 -6.28 -8.47
N LEU A 21 8.92 -7.58 -8.57
CA LEU A 21 7.66 -8.19 -8.18
C LEU A 21 7.87 -9.09 -6.97
N LEU A 22 7.20 -8.79 -5.88
CA LEU A 22 7.17 -9.61 -4.67
C LEU A 22 5.89 -10.45 -4.64
N GLY A 23 5.93 -11.57 -3.90
CA GLY A 23 4.80 -12.48 -3.81
C GLY A 23 4.78 -13.54 -4.89
N ALA A 24 3.67 -14.25 -5.02
CA ALA A 24 3.46 -15.31 -6.00
C ALA A 24 1.97 -15.50 -6.32
N GLY A 25 1.68 -16.08 -7.50
CA GLY A 25 0.31 -16.33 -7.95
C GLY A 25 -0.48 -15.03 -8.06
N PRO A 26 -1.73 -14.98 -7.54
CA PRO A 26 -2.56 -13.79 -7.61
C PRO A 26 -2.18 -12.71 -6.57
N ASP A 27 -1.33 -13.04 -5.59
CA ASP A 27 -0.99 -12.15 -4.47
C ASP A 27 0.41 -11.55 -4.68
N THR A 28 0.47 -10.37 -5.27
CA THR A 28 1.74 -9.72 -5.64
C THR A 28 1.77 -8.26 -5.25
N ILE A 29 3.00 -7.75 -5.03
CA ILE A 29 3.29 -6.33 -4.86
C ILE A 29 4.36 -5.97 -5.88
N ALA A 30 4.04 -5.06 -6.80
CA ALA A 30 4.99 -4.47 -7.73
C ALA A 30 5.55 -3.17 -7.15
N LEU A 31 6.87 -3.08 -7.03
CA LEU A 31 7.59 -1.92 -6.50
C LEU A 31 7.84 -0.93 -7.63
N LEU A 32 7.08 0.18 -7.70
CA LEU A 32 7.10 1.08 -8.86
C LEU A 32 7.99 2.30 -8.65
N ALA A 33 7.83 3.03 -7.54
CA ALA A 33 8.68 4.16 -7.21
C ALA A 33 8.85 4.27 -5.70
N ASP A 34 10.09 4.31 -5.20
CA ASP A 34 10.37 4.63 -3.81
C ASP A 34 10.59 6.15 -3.64
N ALA A 35 10.57 6.63 -2.42
CA ALA A 35 10.73 8.05 -2.11
C ALA A 35 12.03 8.65 -2.66
N SER A 36 13.14 7.91 -2.65
CA SER A 36 14.43 8.34 -3.22
C SER A 36 14.34 8.68 -4.70
N ALA A 37 13.52 7.97 -5.46
CA ALA A 37 13.35 8.20 -6.90
C ALA A 37 12.55 9.48 -7.23
N THR A 38 11.87 10.06 -6.23
CA THR A 38 10.98 11.22 -6.38
C THR A 38 11.34 12.38 -5.45
N ASN A 39 12.55 12.39 -4.92
CA ASN A 39 13.01 13.36 -3.92
C ASN A 39 12.03 13.48 -2.73
N GLY A 40 11.48 12.36 -2.26
CA GLY A 40 10.54 12.31 -1.14
C GLY A 40 9.11 12.77 -1.48
N ARG A 41 8.77 13.06 -2.73
CA ARG A 41 7.45 13.59 -3.08
C ARG A 41 6.36 12.54 -3.00
N LEU A 42 6.64 11.33 -3.47
CA LEU A 42 5.69 10.22 -3.43
C LEU A 42 6.39 8.87 -3.48
N GLY A 43 5.70 7.83 -3.06
CA GLY A 43 6.02 6.45 -3.31
C GLY A 43 4.85 5.76 -4.00
N VAL A 44 5.11 4.77 -4.84
CA VAL A 44 4.08 4.08 -5.63
C VAL A 44 4.33 2.57 -5.62
N ILE A 45 3.28 1.81 -5.31
CA ILE A 45 3.24 0.37 -5.50
C ILE A 45 1.95 -0.03 -6.22
N ARG A 46 1.93 -1.21 -6.80
CA ARG A 46 0.71 -1.87 -7.26
C ARG A 46 0.57 -3.20 -6.53
N THR A 47 -0.58 -3.41 -5.91
CA THR A 47 -0.90 -4.64 -5.18
C THR A 47 -2.01 -5.39 -5.89
N SER A 48 -1.77 -6.66 -6.19
CA SER A 48 -2.79 -7.58 -6.69
C SER A 48 -3.12 -8.59 -5.58
N LEU A 49 -4.40 -8.81 -5.36
CA LEU A 49 -4.93 -9.70 -4.33
C LEU A 49 -5.86 -10.73 -4.97
N GLY A 50 -5.65 -11.99 -4.66
CA GLY A 50 -6.56 -13.06 -5.00
C GLY A 50 -7.92 -12.92 -4.30
N ARG A 51 -8.85 -13.80 -4.62
CA ARG A 51 -10.23 -13.77 -4.14
C ARG A 51 -10.30 -13.77 -2.61
N GLY A 52 -10.88 -12.71 -2.03
CA GLY A 52 -11.07 -12.54 -0.60
C GLY A 52 -9.78 -12.40 0.22
N LYS A 53 -8.63 -12.24 -0.42
CA LYS A 53 -7.32 -12.17 0.23
C LYS A 53 -7.14 -10.89 1.01
N ASP A 54 -6.56 -11.01 2.22
CA ASP A 54 -6.14 -9.87 3.02
C ASP A 54 -4.91 -9.17 2.39
N GLY A 55 -4.95 -7.85 2.36
CA GLY A 55 -3.83 -7.00 1.98
C GLY A 55 -3.05 -6.51 3.19
N ALA A 56 -3.33 -5.30 3.65
CA ALA A 56 -2.72 -4.72 4.84
C ALA A 56 -3.67 -4.79 6.04
N THR A 57 -3.15 -5.21 7.20
CA THR A 57 -3.84 -5.15 8.47
C THR A 57 -3.97 -3.69 8.96
N PRO A 58 -4.87 -3.38 9.92
CA PRO A 58 -5.07 -2.02 10.41
C PRO A 58 -3.76 -1.36 10.87
N HIS A 59 -3.49 -0.20 10.30
CA HIS A 59 -2.33 0.63 10.59
C HIS A 59 -2.60 2.09 10.23
N TYR A 60 -1.68 2.99 10.58
CA TYR A 60 -1.71 4.38 10.15
C TYR A 60 -0.31 4.88 9.81
N HIS A 61 -0.24 5.95 9.04
CA HIS A 61 0.98 6.73 8.78
C HIS A 61 0.88 8.06 9.48
N ARG A 62 1.95 8.52 10.12
CA ARG A 62 1.96 9.81 10.84
C ARG A 62 2.10 10.99 9.90
N GLY A 63 2.92 10.86 8.88
CA GLY A 63 3.33 11.96 8.02
C GLY A 63 2.74 11.95 6.61
N SER A 64 2.14 10.85 6.18
CA SER A 64 1.74 10.67 4.79
C SER A 64 0.25 10.38 4.64
N ALA A 65 -0.35 10.93 3.58
CA ALA A 65 -1.62 10.46 3.05
C ALA A 65 -1.37 9.25 2.14
N GLU A 66 -2.35 8.37 2.02
CA GLU A 66 -2.30 7.23 1.11
C GLU A 66 -3.52 7.24 0.19
N MET A 67 -3.29 7.11 -1.10
CA MET A 67 -4.33 7.04 -2.13
C MET A 67 -4.40 5.61 -2.68
N PHE A 68 -5.61 5.11 -2.80
CA PHE A 68 -5.94 3.85 -3.46
C PHE A 68 -6.71 4.14 -4.74
N PHE A 69 -6.29 3.58 -5.85
CA PHE A 69 -7.05 3.58 -7.10
C PHE A 69 -7.28 2.13 -7.52
N VAL A 70 -8.53 1.70 -7.58
CA VAL A 70 -8.88 0.32 -7.94
C VAL A 70 -8.79 0.17 -9.46
N LEU A 71 -7.87 -0.67 -9.91
CA LEU A 71 -7.64 -0.95 -11.33
C LEU A 71 -8.59 -2.04 -11.84
N ASP A 72 -8.85 -3.07 -11.00
CA ASP A 72 -9.73 -4.18 -11.33
C ASP A 72 -10.27 -4.84 -10.05
N GLY A 73 -11.42 -5.51 -10.17
CA GLY A 73 -12.07 -6.20 -9.06
C GLY A 73 -12.71 -5.27 -8.04
N ARG A 74 -12.77 -5.72 -6.78
CA ARG A 74 -13.38 -4.98 -5.67
C ARG A 74 -12.51 -5.02 -4.43
N LEU A 75 -12.28 -3.85 -3.83
CA LEU A 75 -11.47 -3.66 -2.64
C LEU A 75 -12.34 -3.29 -1.44
N GLN A 76 -12.24 -4.01 -0.33
CA GLN A 76 -12.69 -3.51 0.97
C GLN A 76 -11.60 -2.66 1.60
N VAL A 77 -11.95 -1.48 2.11
CA VAL A 77 -11.01 -0.58 2.78
C VAL A 77 -11.63 -0.11 4.10
N LEU A 78 -10.87 -0.26 5.18
CA LEU A 78 -11.13 0.46 6.42
C LEU A 78 -10.60 1.88 6.26
N ALA A 79 -11.43 2.87 6.52
CA ALA A 79 -11.06 4.29 6.55
C ALA A 79 -11.56 4.93 7.85
N GLY A 80 -10.71 5.01 8.86
CA GLY A 80 -11.10 5.38 10.22
C GLY A 80 -11.97 4.30 10.87
N GLU A 81 -13.24 4.60 11.08
CA GLU A 81 -14.21 3.68 11.69
C GLU A 81 -15.13 2.99 10.66
N GLU A 82 -15.06 3.39 9.40
CA GLU A 82 -15.92 2.88 8.35
C GLU A 82 -15.19 1.88 7.45
N VAL A 83 -15.90 0.83 7.04
CA VAL A 83 -15.43 -0.09 6.02
C VAL A 83 -16.25 0.15 4.76
N VAL A 84 -15.57 0.54 3.69
CA VAL A 84 -16.17 0.78 2.38
C VAL A 84 -15.71 -0.27 1.38
N THR A 85 -16.55 -0.51 0.35
CA THR A 85 -16.15 -1.32 -0.80
C THR A 85 -15.98 -0.41 -1.99
N ALA A 86 -14.79 -0.40 -2.59
CA ALA A 86 -14.46 0.34 -3.79
C ALA A 86 -14.40 -0.62 -4.99
N GLU A 87 -14.87 -0.19 -6.13
CA GLU A 87 -14.90 -0.93 -7.39
C GLU A 87 -13.89 -0.36 -8.40
N ALA A 88 -13.65 -1.07 -9.49
CA ALA A 88 -12.75 -0.62 -10.55
C ALA A 88 -13.11 0.79 -11.03
N GLY A 89 -12.12 1.70 -11.00
CA GLY A 89 -12.27 3.12 -11.31
C GLY A 89 -12.46 4.02 -10.08
N ASP A 90 -12.77 3.46 -8.91
CA ASP A 90 -12.93 4.25 -7.70
C ASP A 90 -11.58 4.67 -7.11
N THR A 91 -11.58 5.84 -6.48
CA THR A 91 -10.44 6.40 -5.76
C THR A 91 -10.80 6.66 -4.31
N LEU A 92 -9.92 6.27 -3.39
CA LEU A 92 -10.01 6.58 -1.97
C LEU A 92 -8.73 7.27 -1.52
N VAL A 93 -8.85 8.32 -0.72
CA VAL A 93 -7.70 9.00 -0.11
C VAL A 93 -7.84 8.95 1.41
N VAL A 94 -6.83 8.38 2.06
CA VAL A 94 -6.74 8.30 3.52
C VAL A 94 -5.77 9.37 4.01
N PRO A 95 -6.20 10.34 4.84
CA PRO A 95 -5.32 11.35 5.39
C PRO A 95 -4.29 10.76 6.36
N PRO A 96 -3.20 11.50 6.67
CA PRO A 96 -2.29 11.12 7.74
C PRO A 96 -3.02 10.86 9.06
N ARG A 97 -2.51 9.93 9.86
CA ARG A 97 -3.02 9.56 11.19
C ARG A 97 -4.40 8.91 11.19
N THR A 98 -4.91 8.52 10.04
CA THR A 98 -6.16 7.79 9.92
C THR A 98 -5.87 6.30 9.85
N VAL A 99 -6.46 5.53 10.75
CA VAL A 99 -6.37 4.06 10.74
C VAL A 99 -7.03 3.53 9.48
N HIS A 100 -6.30 2.68 8.76
CA HIS A 100 -6.81 2.06 7.54
C HIS A 100 -6.25 0.65 7.36
N ALA A 101 -6.97 -0.14 6.59
CA ALA A 101 -6.63 -1.49 6.18
C ALA A 101 -7.29 -1.78 4.84
N PHE A 102 -6.83 -2.78 4.12
CA PHE A 102 -7.50 -3.19 2.89
C PHE A 102 -7.39 -4.68 2.64
N ALA A 103 -8.35 -5.20 1.90
CA ALA A 103 -8.42 -6.59 1.45
C ALA A 103 -9.23 -6.67 0.16
N ALA A 104 -9.04 -7.72 -0.62
CA ALA A 104 -9.99 -8.05 -1.67
C ALA A 104 -11.37 -8.31 -1.04
N ALA A 105 -12.43 -7.78 -1.65
CA ALA A 105 -13.79 -8.00 -1.17
C ALA A 105 -14.19 -9.48 -1.27
N PRO A 106 -15.13 -9.94 -0.45
CA PRO A 106 -15.63 -11.32 -0.52
C PRO A 106 -16.04 -11.70 -1.94
N GLY A 107 -15.55 -12.85 -2.39
CA GLY A 107 -15.88 -13.38 -3.72
C GLY A 107 -15.21 -12.65 -4.91
N SER A 108 -14.36 -11.66 -4.67
CA SER A 108 -13.63 -10.91 -5.68
C SER A 108 -12.13 -10.92 -5.42
N GLY A 109 -11.31 -10.82 -6.46
CA GLY A 109 -9.95 -10.32 -6.37
C GLY A 109 -9.94 -8.79 -6.38
N ALA A 110 -8.77 -8.19 -6.22
CA ALA A 110 -8.56 -6.77 -6.37
C ALA A 110 -7.18 -6.48 -6.96
N ASP A 111 -7.11 -5.47 -7.82
CA ASP A 111 -5.87 -4.92 -8.34
C ASP A 111 -5.87 -3.41 -8.10
N VAL A 112 -4.86 -2.91 -7.39
CA VAL A 112 -4.90 -1.58 -6.77
C VAL A 112 -3.57 -0.88 -6.97
N LEU A 113 -3.63 0.35 -7.49
CA LEU A 113 -2.51 1.29 -7.44
C LEU A 113 -2.56 2.04 -6.11
N ILE A 114 -1.44 2.07 -5.39
CA ILE A 114 -1.32 2.73 -4.09
C ILE A 114 -0.23 3.78 -4.17
N VAL A 115 -0.56 5.02 -3.82
CA VAL A 115 0.36 6.15 -3.77
C VAL A 115 0.41 6.71 -2.36
N ILE A 116 1.61 6.87 -1.83
CA ILE A 116 1.85 7.53 -0.54
C ILE A 116 2.53 8.89 -0.76
N THR A 117 2.07 9.93 -0.10
CA THR A 117 2.61 11.30 -0.24
C THR A 117 2.50 12.10 1.08
N PRO A 118 3.56 12.79 1.53
CA PRO A 118 4.96 12.64 1.10
C PRO A 118 5.43 11.20 1.07
N GLY A 119 6.41 10.91 0.19
CA GLY A 119 6.97 9.57 0.07
C GLY A 119 7.79 9.16 1.29
N VAL A 120 7.76 7.88 1.60
CA VAL A 120 8.62 7.22 2.59
C VAL A 120 9.36 6.10 1.86
N GLU A 121 10.64 5.91 2.15
CA GLU A 121 11.41 4.76 1.64
C GLU A 121 10.81 3.46 2.19
N ARG A 122 10.07 2.73 1.36
CA ARG A 122 9.28 1.58 1.80
C ARG A 122 9.55 0.28 1.04
N PHE A 123 10.40 0.28 0.03
CA PHE A 123 10.67 -0.95 -0.71
C PHE A 123 11.25 -2.05 0.20
N ASP A 124 12.15 -1.69 1.12
CA ASP A 124 12.69 -2.63 2.10
C ASP A 124 11.63 -3.16 3.08
N TYR A 125 10.62 -2.35 3.41
CA TYR A 125 9.47 -2.81 4.19
C TYR A 125 8.69 -3.91 3.44
N PHE A 126 8.41 -3.72 2.17
CA PHE A 126 7.69 -4.73 1.38
C PHE A 126 8.51 -5.99 1.17
N ARG A 127 9.82 -5.87 0.98
CA ARG A 127 10.74 -7.02 0.92
C ARG A 127 10.76 -7.80 2.24
N LEU A 128 10.75 -7.10 3.39
CA LEU A 128 10.62 -7.73 4.70
C LEU A 128 9.26 -8.43 4.85
N LEU A 129 8.18 -7.77 4.48
CA LEU A 129 6.83 -8.33 4.49
C LEU A 129 6.73 -9.61 3.65
N ASP A 130 7.32 -9.63 2.46
CA ASP A 130 7.36 -10.82 1.60
C ASP A 130 8.12 -11.97 2.28
N ARG A 131 9.27 -11.69 2.90
CA ARG A 131 10.03 -12.70 3.67
C ARG A 131 9.23 -13.26 4.84
N VAL A 132 8.50 -12.40 5.58
CA VAL A 132 7.62 -12.83 6.67
C VAL A 132 6.52 -13.75 6.14
N ARG A 133 5.87 -13.39 5.04
CA ARG A 133 4.83 -14.21 4.39
C ARG A 133 5.34 -15.55 3.91
N ARG A 134 6.61 -15.65 3.55
CA ARG A 134 7.28 -16.91 3.16
C ARG A 134 7.85 -17.71 4.35
N GLY A 135 7.68 -17.24 5.59
CA GLY A 135 8.27 -17.85 6.76
C GLY A 135 9.80 -17.72 6.87
N GLN A 136 10.37 -16.73 6.17
CA GLN A 136 11.82 -16.45 6.11
C GLN A 136 12.24 -15.31 7.05
N ALA A 137 11.31 -14.68 7.75
CA ALA A 137 11.53 -13.68 8.78
C ALA A 137 10.43 -13.76 9.84
N ASP A 138 10.70 -13.25 11.03
CA ASP A 138 9.74 -13.23 12.13
C ASP A 138 8.72 -12.09 11.93
N PRO A 139 7.40 -12.30 12.11
CA PRO A 139 6.41 -11.22 12.11
C PRO A 139 6.74 -10.06 13.06
N ARG A 140 7.44 -10.32 14.17
CA ARG A 140 7.91 -9.29 15.09
C ARG A 140 8.91 -8.31 14.47
N ASP A 141 9.60 -8.71 13.40
CA ASP A 141 10.54 -7.83 12.69
C ASP A 141 9.80 -6.64 12.05
N LEU A 142 8.54 -6.82 11.61
CA LEU A 142 7.70 -5.73 11.11
C LEU A 142 7.35 -4.72 12.22
N LEU A 143 7.11 -5.19 13.44
CA LEU A 143 6.84 -4.32 14.59
C LEU A 143 8.09 -3.51 14.98
N ALA A 144 9.27 -4.10 14.86
CA ALA A 144 10.54 -3.44 15.18
C ALA A 144 10.89 -2.27 14.23
N VAL A 145 10.31 -2.24 13.03
CA VAL A 145 10.62 -1.23 11.99
C VAL A 145 9.51 -0.20 11.75
N GLN A 146 8.49 -0.16 12.61
CA GLN A 146 7.33 0.74 12.45
C GLN A 146 7.73 2.22 12.34
N GLU A 147 8.64 2.68 13.18
CA GLU A 147 9.13 4.06 13.15
C GLU A 147 9.91 4.37 11.86
N ARG A 148 10.74 3.43 11.42
CA ARG A 148 11.56 3.60 10.21
C ARG A 148 10.72 3.79 8.95
N PHE A 149 9.62 3.06 8.85
CA PHE A 149 8.78 3.03 7.65
C PHE A 149 7.45 3.78 7.83
N ASP A 150 7.29 4.50 8.94
CA ASP A 150 6.05 5.22 9.27
C ASP A 150 4.80 4.38 9.06
N THR A 151 4.85 3.12 9.51
CA THR A 151 3.75 2.16 9.41
C THR A 151 3.46 1.60 10.80
N HIS A 152 2.41 2.11 11.45
CA HIS A 152 2.11 1.84 12.86
C HIS A 152 0.88 0.96 12.96
N PHE A 153 1.06 -0.30 13.39
CA PHE A 153 -0.01 -1.27 13.52
C PHE A 153 -0.87 -1.03 14.75
N VAL A 154 -2.18 -1.18 14.58
CA VAL A 154 -3.19 -1.00 15.64
C VAL A 154 -4.32 -2.02 15.47
N GLY A 155 -5.17 -2.17 16.49
CA GLY A 155 -6.41 -2.92 16.37
C GLY A 155 -7.53 -2.10 15.75
N SER A 156 -8.52 -2.77 15.15
CA SER A 156 -9.77 -2.16 14.67
C SER A 156 -10.90 -3.16 14.78
N ASP A 157 -11.86 -2.90 15.68
CA ASP A 157 -13.05 -3.73 15.84
C ASP A 157 -13.96 -3.74 14.59
N PRO A 158 -14.21 -2.60 13.92
CA PRO A 158 -14.97 -2.60 12.67
C PRO A 158 -14.35 -3.50 11.61
N TRP A 159 -13.02 -3.45 11.43
CA TRP A 159 -12.32 -4.30 10.48
C TRP A 159 -12.43 -5.77 10.83
N GLN A 160 -12.19 -6.12 12.10
CA GLN A 160 -12.27 -7.51 12.56
C GLN A 160 -13.66 -8.10 12.34
N ARG A 161 -14.74 -7.35 12.70
CA ARG A 161 -16.12 -7.80 12.46
C ARG A 161 -16.40 -8.01 10.99
N THR A 162 -15.98 -7.09 10.14
CA THR A 162 -16.21 -7.18 8.68
C THR A 162 -15.50 -8.37 8.09
N ARG A 163 -14.24 -8.63 8.48
CA ARG A 163 -13.46 -9.75 7.95
C ARG A 163 -13.85 -11.11 8.52
N ALA A 164 -14.41 -11.18 9.74
CA ALA A 164 -14.93 -12.41 10.33
C ALA A 164 -16.24 -12.88 9.69
N ALA A 165 -16.96 -12.00 8.99
CA ALA A 165 -18.20 -12.32 8.29
C ALA A 165 -18.02 -12.85 6.86
N VAL A 166 -16.75 -13.10 6.44
CA VAL A 166 -16.37 -13.51 5.08
C VAL A 166 -16.19 -15.03 5.00
#